data_10aca7755e0b0ee4ea786db263cadfa8
#
_entry.id   10aca7755e0b0ee4ea786db263cadfa8
#
_cell.length_a   1.000
_cell.length_b   1.000
_cell.length_c   1.000
_cell.angle_alpha   90.00
_cell.angle_beta   90.00
_cell.angle_gamma   90.00
#
_symmetry.space_group_name_H-M   'P 1'
#
loop_
_entity.id
_entity.type
_entity.pdbx_description
1 polymer ?
#
loop_
_entity_poly.entity_id
_entity_poly.type
_entity_poly.pdbx_seq_one_letter_code
_entity_poly.pdbx_strand_id
1 'polypeptide(L)'
;MKRIKLFAAACLLTLISVSCTQYNFEDSGEANGNHNCTMWEYFSKDAYNWKLLQEMITRAGLEDVFKGTSSYGKDITYFGATSNSIRAYLFENGMKTVDEIPVDDCKAFVLNGLLTKRKMLDDFKEGRKSSDPNVTIGTGGETFEMASGKQFWVYTFRDTYSGVPGAGPKRIYVTSLDTSKESAVASSNIQTLTGVVHSMDYDFRLRDF
;
A
#
# COMPACT_ATOMS: atom_id res chain seq x y z
N MET A 1 -36.81 -25.86 -52.20
CA MET A 1 -35.76 -24.83 -52.06
C MET A 1 -36.00 -23.83 -50.94
N LYS A 2 -37.20 -23.28 -50.73
CA LYS A 2 -37.46 -22.31 -49.59
C LYS A 2 -37.24 -22.88 -48.21
N ARG A 3 -37.61 -24.16 -47.94
CA ARG A 3 -37.48 -24.79 -46.63
C ARG A 3 -35.99 -25.09 -46.27
N ILE A 4 -35.14 -25.40 -47.26
CA ILE A 4 -33.70 -25.62 -47.04
C ILE A 4 -32.99 -24.31 -46.69
N LYS A 5 -33.37 -23.18 -47.31
CA LYS A 5 -32.85 -21.86 -46.99
C LYS A 5 -33.22 -21.37 -45.59
N LEU A 6 -34.46 -21.73 -45.11
CA LEU A 6 -34.91 -21.41 -43.77
C LEU A 6 -34.18 -22.22 -42.70
N PHE A 7 -33.88 -23.48 -42.97
CA PHE A 7 -33.09 -24.36 -42.08
C PHE A 7 -31.64 -23.92 -41.96
N ALA A 8 -31.03 -23.54 -43.09
CA ALA A 8 -29.65 -23.02 -43.11
C ALA A 8 -29.55 -21.68 -42.37
N ALA A 9 -30.52 -20.79 -42.47
CA ALA A 9 -30.58 -19.53 -41.74
C ALA A 9 -30.79 -19.69 -40.23
N ALA A 10 -31.61 -20.70 -39.81
CA ALA A 10 -31.80 -21.03 -38.40
C ALA A 10 -30.54 -21.63 -37.78
N CYS A 11 -29.82 -22.52 -38.48
CA CYS A 11 -28.54 -23.06 -38.02
C CYS A 11 -27.44 -22.01 -37.92
N LEU A 12 -27.43 -21.01 -38.82
CA LEU A 12 -26.45 -19.88 -38.76
C LEU A 12 -26.73 -18.98 -37.55
N LEU A 13 -27.98 -18.73 -37.21
CA LEU A 13 -28.37 -17.90 -36.05
C LEU A 13 -28.03 -18.62 -34.72
N THR A 14 -28.10 -19.93 -34.64
CA THR A 14 -27.73 -20.70 -33.42
C THR A 14 -26.20 -20.76 -33.21
N LEU A 15 -25.40 -20.67 -34.28
CA LEU A 15 -23.95 -20.64 -34.17
C LEU A 15 -23.40 -19.30 -33.66
N ILE A 16 -24.13 -18.22 -33.83
CA ILE A 16 -23.72 -16.90 -33.34
C ILE A 16 -23.97 -16.72 -31.84
N SER A 17 -24.90 -17.49 -31.25
CA SER A 17 -25.21 -17.41 -29.82
C SER A 17 -24.26 -18.21 -28.89
N VAL A 18 -23.32 -18.99 -29.46
CA VAL A 18 -22.33 -19.78 -28.68
C VAL A 18 -20.95 -19.10 -28.64
N SER A 19 -20.79 -17.99 -29.38
CA SER A 19 -19.56 -17.24 -29.38
C SER A 19 -19.58 -16.19 -28.29
N CYS A 20 -18.67 -16.32 -27.33
CA CYS A 20 -18.30 -15.37 -26.27
C CYS A 20 -19.05 -15.46 -24.96
N THR A 21 -18.88 -16.56 -24.22
CA THR A 21 -18.87 -16.53 -22.76
C THR A 21 -17.84 -17.48 -22.17
N GLN A 22 -16.68 -17.62 -22.83
CA GLN A 22 -15.50 -18.05 -22.07
C GLN A 22 -14.95 -16.81 -21.38
N TYR A 23 -15.51 -16.50 -20.21
CA TYR A 23 -14.77 -15.71 -19.25
C TYR A 23 -13.52 -16.55 -18.94
N ASN A 24 -12.37 -16.09 -19.39
CA ASN A 24 -11.10 -16.53 -18.83
C ASN A 24 -11.06 -15.99 -17.39
N PHE A 25 -11.78 -16.63 -16.49
CA PHE A 25 -11.47 -16.58 -15.09
C PHE A 25 -10.21 -17.42 -14.92
N GLU A 26 -9.06 -16.80 -15.10
CA GLU A 26 -7.89 -17.30 -14.39
C GLU A 26 -8.21 -17.10 -12.91
N ASP A 27 -8.39 -18.20 -12.22
CA ASP A 27 -8.45 -18.20 -10.75
C ASP A 27 -7.08 -17.72 -10.27
N SER A 28 -6.95 -16.41 -10.12
CA SER A 28 -5.73 -15.76 -9.61
C SER A 28 -5.51 -16.05 -8.12
N GLY A 29 -6.30 -16.96 -7.55
CA GLY A 29 -6.37 -17.26 -6.13
C GLY A 29 -7.09 -16.14 -5.36
N GLU A 30 -7.59 -16.46 -4.20
CA GLU A 30 -8.11 -15.46 -3.27
C GLU A 30 -6.95 -14.57 -2.79
N ALA A 31 -7.11 -13.26 -2.91
CA ALA A 31 -6.19 -12.31 -2.31
C ALA A 31 -6.22 -12.48 -0.79
N ASN A 32 -5.35 -13.33 -0.26
CA ASN A 32 -5.28 -13.58 1.17
C ASN A 32 -4.48 -12.49 1.86
N GLY A 33 -5.17 -11.54 2.48
CA GLY A 33 -4.54 -10.51 3.30
C GLY A 33 -3.98 -11.02 4.63
N ASN A 34 -4.22 -12.30 4.99
CA ASN A 34 -3.78 -12.88 6.26
C ASN A 34 -2.55 -13.77 6.05
N HIS A 35 -1.44 -13.39 6.66
CA HIS A 35 -0.18 -14.12 6.61
C HIS A 35 0.16 -14.69 7.99
N ASN A 36 0.22 -16.00 8.11
CA ASN A 36 0.60 -16.69 9.35
C ASN A 36 2.12 -16.68 9.53
N CYS A 37 2.69 -15.48 9.58
CA CYS A 37 4.11 -15.22 9.79
C CYS A 37 4.31 -13.82 10.38
N THR A 38 5.49 -13.55 10.93
CA THR A 38 5.86 -12.21 11.37
C THR A 38 5.96 -11.24 10.19
N MET A 39 5.92 -9.94 10.45
CA MET A 39 6.10 -8.92 9.42
C MET A 39 7.49 -9.04 8.77
N TRP A 40 8.50 -9.40 9.54
CA TRP A 40 9.86 -9.68 9.06
C TRP A 40 9.89 -10.83 8.03
N GLU A 41 9.24 -11.94 8.36
CA GLU A 41 9.13 -13.11 7.47
C GLU A 41 8.28 -12.80 6.23
N TYR A 42 7.24 -11.99 6.38
CA TYR A 42 6.44 -11.52 5.25
C TYR A 42 7.29 -10.77 4.23
N PHE A 43 8.11 -9.82 4.68
CA PHE A 43 9.03 -9.09 3.81
C PHE A 43 10.03 -10.01 3.11
N SER A 44 10.48 -11.07 3.77
CA SER A 44 11.42 -12.05 3.19
C SER A 44 10.81 -12.88 2.05
N LYS A 45 9.48 -13.07 2.04
CA LYS A 45 8.79 -13.88 1.04
C LYS A 45 8.61 -13.17 -0.30
N ASP A 46 8.61 -11.85 -0.31
CA ASP A 46 8.50 -11.03 -1.51
C ASP A 46 9.69 -10.08 -1.64
N ALA A 47 10.82 -10.64 -2.07
CA ALA A 47 12.06 -9.89 -2.24
C ALA A 47 11.95 -8.78 -3.31
N TYR A 48 11.05 -8.90 -4.28
CA TYR A 48 10.86 -7.87 -5.30
C TYR A 48 10.41 -6.56 -4.67
N ASN A 49 9.42 -6.62 -3.80
CA ASN A 49 8.85 -5.44 -3.15
C ASN A 49 9.60 -5.02 -1.89
N TRP A 50 10.19 -5.92 -1.12
CA TRP A 50 10.60 -5.64 0.24
C TRP A 50 12.10 -5.83 0.56
N LYS A 51 12.91 -6.36 -0.38
CA LYS A 51 14.32 -6.63 -0.11
C LYS A 51 15.08 -5.40 0.40
N LEU A 52 14.96 -4.26 -0.30
CA LEU A 52 15.70 -3.06 0.11
C LEU A 52 15.17 -2.48 1.43
N LEU A 53 13.88 -2.67 1.73
CA LEU A 53 13.34 -2.30 3.04
C LEU A 53 13.95 -3.16 4.14
N GLN A 54 14.09 -4.48 3.94
CA GLN A 54 14.75 -5.35 4.91
C GLN A 54 16.21 -4.96 5.14
N GLU A 55 16.95 -4.64 4.09
CA GLU A 55 18.33 -4.14 4.19
C GLU A 55 18.36 -2.83 5.00
N MET A 56 17.42 -1.92 4.78
CA MET A 56 17.30 -0.67 5.53
C MET A 56 16.95 -0.91 7.01
N ILE A 57 16.01 -1.81 7.29
CA ILE A 57 15.64 -2.20 8.66
C ILE A 57 16.82 -2.81 9.40
N THR A 58 17.58 -3.71 8.74
CA THR A 58 18.80 -4.33 9.29
C THR A 58 19.85 -3.29 9.60
N ARG A 59 20.11 -2.38 8.65
CA ARG A 59 21.06 -1.29 8.84
C ARG A 59 20.68 -0.35 9.99
N ALA A 60 19.38 -0.12 10.17
CA ALA A 60 18.82 0.68 11.26
C ALA A 60 18.86 -0.04 12.64
N GLY A 61 19.15 -1.35 12.67
CA GLY A 61 19.10 -2.17 13.89
C GLY A 61 17.69 -2.35 14.44
N LEU A 62 16.66 -2.37 13.56
CA LEU A 62 15.23 -2.41 13.94
C LEU A 62 14.54 -3.73 13.61
N GLU A 63 15.27 -4.81 13.33
CA GLU A 63 14.69 -6.12 13.00
C GLU A 63 13.73 -6.63 14.07
N ASP A 64 14.06 -6.45 15.35
CA ASP A 64 13.26 -6.90 16.49
C ASP A 64 11.85 -6.28 16.52
N VAL A 65 11.69 -5.08 15.95
CA VAL A 65 10.38 -4.44 15.80
C VAL A 65 9.47 -5.29 14.92
N PHE A 66 9.97 -5.72 13.77
CA PHE A 66 9.20 -6.46 12.77
C PHE A 66 9.09 -7.96 13.09
N LYS A 67 10.00 -8.48 13.92
CA LYS A 67 9.91 -9.81 14.55
C LYS A 67 8.94 -9.85 15.74
N GLY A 68 8.51 -8.66 16.25
CA GLY A 68 7.59 -8.53 17.39
C GLY A 68 8.23 -8.85 18.74
N THR A 69 9.55 -8.65 18.87
CA THR A 69 10.32 -8.90 20.09
C THR A 69 10.80 -7.60 20.76
N SER A 70 10.56 -6.46 20.13
CA SER A 70 10.87 -5.14 20.67
C SER A 70 9.85 -4.64 21.68
N SER A 71 10.17 -3.53 22.34
CA SER A 71 9.24 -2.80 23.25
C SER A 71 8.00 -2.24 22.56
N TYR A 72 7.97 -2.14 21.23
CA TYR A 72 6.78 -1.71 20.47
C TYR A 72 5.68 -2.79 20.44
N GLY A 73 5.99 -4.05 20.82
CA GLY A 73 5.03 -5.14 20.89
C GLY A 73 4.68 -5.74 19.51
N LYS A 74 3.47 -6.34 19.43
CA LYS A 74 3.01 -7.09 18.24
C LYS A 74 1.80 -6.45 17.54
N ASP A 75 1.33 -5.32 18.02
CA ASP A 75 0.14 -4.63 17.49
C ASP A 75 0.53 -3.31 16.84
N ILE A 76 1.42 -3.40 15.85
CA ILE A 76 1.90 -2.25 15.10
C ILE A 76 1.21 -2.14 13.74
N THR A 77 1.20 -0.92 13.18
CA THR A 77 0.89 -0.65 11.78
C THR A 77 2.12 -0.09 11.11
N TYR A 78 2.43 -0.59 9.95
CA TYR A 78 3.58 -0.14 9.18
C TYR A 78 3.18 0.37 7.80
N PHE A 79 3.43 1.64 7.53
CA PHE A 79 3.34 2.24 6.21
C PHE A 79 4.65 1.99 5.47
N GLY A 80 4.68 0.88 4.73
CA GLY A 80 5.90 0.31 4.18
C GLY A 80 6.30 0.93 2.85
N ALA A 81 7.49 1.54 2.80
CA ALA A 81 8.13 1.92 1.56
C ALA A 81 8.57 0.67 0.79
N THR A 82 8.20 0.56 -0.48
CA THR A 82 8.65 -0.56 -1.32
C THR A 82 10.12 -0.39 -1.75
N SER A 83 10.73 -1.47 -2.23
CA SER A 83 12.07 -1.41 -2.83
C SER A 83 12.17 -0.38 -3.96
N ASN A 84 11.05 -0.06 -4.64
CA ASN A 84 11.03 0.97 -5.68
C ASN A 84 11.27 2.38 -5.11
N SER A 85 10.58 2.72 -4.02
CA SER A 85 10.77 4.02 -3.33
C SER A 85 12.21 4.17 -2.80
N ILE A 86 12.79 3.08 -2.30
CA ILE A 86 14.18 3.09 -1.82
C ILE A 86 15.17 3.22 -2.98
N ARG A 87 14.95 2.53 -4.12
CA ARG A 87 15.76 2.74 -5.32
C ARG A 87 15.71 4.17 -5.83
N ALA A 88 14.52 4.78 -5.82
CA ALA A 88 14.38 6.19 -6.19
C ALA A 88 15.23 7.09 -5.29
N TYR A 89 15.18 6.89 -3.97
CA TYR A 89 16.00 7.63 -3.01
C TYR A 89 17.51 7.44 -3.28
N LEU A 90 17.96 6.20 -3.49
CA LEU A 90 19.36 5.91 -3.81
C LEU A 90 19.79 6.64 -5.09
N PHE A 91 18.99 6.56 -6.14
CA PHE A 91 19.28 7.23 -7.42
C PHE A 91 19.34 8.76 -7.27
N GLU A 92 18.38 9.37 -6.59
CA GLU A 92 18.31 10.81 -6.36
C GLU A 92 19.51 11.35 -5.56
N ASN A 93 20.14 10.51 -4.74
CA ASN A 93 21.29 10.87 -3.92
C ASN A 93 22.64 10.34 -4.45
N GLY A 94 22.65 9.73 -5.65
CA GLY A 94 23.87 9.19 -6.25
C GLY A 94 24.44 7.97 -5.52
N MET A 95 23.62 7.29 -4.71
CA MET A 95 23.97 6.08 -3.94
C MET A 95 23.67 4.82 -4.75
N LYS A 96 24.42 3.76 -4.53
CA LYS A 96 24.25 2.48 -5.23
C LYS A 96 23.57 1.42 -4.38
N THR A 97 23.78 1.47 -3.07
CA THR A 97 23.30 0.46 -2.12
C THR A 97 22.74 1.11 -0.86
N VAL A 98 21.92 0.37 -0.13
CA VAL A 98 21.38 0.80 1.17
C VAL A 98 22.50 1.05 2.19
N ASP A 99 23.64 0.36 2.06
CA ASP A 99 24.78 0.56 2.95
C ASP A 99 25.42 1.95 2.84
N GLU A 100 25.14 2.69 1.80
CA GLU A 100 25.61 4.06 1.64
C GLU A 100 24.68 5.09 2.34
N ILE A 101 23.46 4.69 2.72
CA ILE A 101 22.55 5.56 3.48
C ILE A 101 23.08 5.68 4.93
N PRO A 102 23.18 6.88 5.52
CA PRO A 102 23.50 7.03 6.93
C PRO A 102 22.57 6.21 7.83
N VAL A 103 23.11 5.60 8.88
CA VAL A 103 22.32 4.73 9.79
C VAL A 103 21.16 5.48 10.42
N ASP A 104 21.38 6.74 10.82
CA ASP A 104 20.33 7.58 11.43
C ASP A 104 19.22 7.89 10.44
N ASP A 105 19.53 8.09 9.15
CA ASP A 105 18.52 8.29 8.09
C ASP A 105 17.72 7.00 7.86
N CYS A 106 18.39 5.83 7.82
CA CYS A 106 17.69 4.55 7.75
C CYS A 106 16.71 4.38 8.91
N LYS A 107 17.17 4.70 10.13
CA LYS A 107 16.36 4.63 11.34
C LYS A 107 15.17 5.59 11.28
N ALA A 108 15.40 6.84 10.86
CA ALA A 108 14.34 7.83 10.71
C ALA A 108 13.29 7.38 9.69
N PHE A 109 13.69 6.93 8.50
CA PHE A 109 12.77 6.48 7.46
C PHE A 109 11.92 5.28 7.91
N VAL A 110 12.53 4.31 8.59
CA VAL A 110 11.80 3.15 9.11
C VAL A 110 10.80 3.58 10.20
N LEU A 111 11.22 4.40 11.15
CA LEU A 111 10.37 4.82 12.26
C LEU A 111 9.28 5.82 11.85
N ASN A 112 9.48 6.60 10.77
CA ASN A 112 8.45 7.47 10.21
C ASN A 112 7.24 6.68 9.67
N GLY A 113 7.46 5.46 9.17
CA GLY A 113 6.37 4.59 8.72
C GLY A 113 5.72 3.75 9.82
N LEU A 114 6.22 3.79 11.06
CA LEU A 114 5.80 2.92 12.16
C LEU A 114 4.82 3.60 13.10
N LEU A 115 3.59 3.10 13.15
CA LEU A 115 2.58 3.46 14.15
C LEU A 115 2.46 2.35 15.20
N THR A 116 2.56 2.71 16.47
CA THR A 116 2.55 1.77 17.61
C THR A 116 1.15 1.30 18.03
N LYS A 117 0.24 1.19 17.07
CA LYS A 117 -1.13 0.69 17.22
C LYS A 117 -1.51 -0.10 15.97
N ARG A 118 -2.25 -1.20 16.15
CA ARG A 118 -2.82 -1.94 15.02
C ARG A 118 -4.00 -1.18 14.43
N LYS A 119 -3.95 -0.88 13.15
CA LYS A 119 -5.01 -0.19 12.40
C LYS A 119 -5.20 -0.85 11.04
N MET A 120 -6.42 -1.27 10.75
CA MET A 120 -6.84 -1.71 9.42
C MET A 120 -7.34 -0.50 8.62
N LEU A 121 -7.57 -0.66 7.32
CA LEU A 121 -8.12 0.39 6.45
C LEU A 121 -9.38 1.06 7.04
N ASP A 122 -10.27 0.25 7.62
CA ASP A 122 -11.55 0.75 8.14
C ASP A 122 -11.46 1.36 9.54
N ASP A 123 -10.33 1.23 10.20
CA ASP A 123 -10.06 1.87 11.51
C ASP A 123 -9.61 3.33 11.36
N PHE A 124 -9.29 3.77 10.13
CA PHE A 124 -8.97 5.17 9.86
C PHE A 124 -10.22 5.96 9.51
N LYS A 125 -10.31 7.16 10.07
CA LYS A 125 -11.44 8.08 9.82
C LYS A 125 -11.46 8.55 8.38
N GLU A 126 -12.64 8.71 7.84
CA GLU A 126 -12.82 9.35 6.54
C GLU A 126 -12.42 10.83 6.62
N GLY A 127 -11.86 11.32 5.54
CA GLY A 127 -11.41 12.70 5.44
C GLY A 127 -11.24 13.12 3.99
N ARG A 128 -10.89 14.37 3.80
CA ARG A 128 -10.63 14.94 2.48
C ARG A 128 -9.54 15.98 2.58
N LYS A 129 -8.58 15.92 1.67
CA LYS A 129 -7.57 16.96 1.49
C LYS A 129 -8.19 18.32 1.29
N SER A 130 -7.56 19.38 1.81
CA SER A 130 -7.95 20.77 1.53
C SER A 130 -7.78 21.08 0.03
N SER A 131 -8.68 21.86 -0.51
CA SER A 131 -8.52 22.45 -1.85
C SER A 131 -7.51 23.61 -1.87
N ASP A 132 -7.20 24.17 -0.70
CA ASP A 132 -6.14 25.19 -0.55
C ASP A 132 -4.80 24.45 -0.39
N PRO A 133 -3.83 24.64 -1.32
CA PRO A 133 -2.53 23.99 -1.27
C PRO A 133 -1.67 24.38 -0.07
N ASN A 134 -1.99 25.50 0.60
CA ASN A 134 -1.28 25.95 1.80
C ASN A 134 -1.80 25.32 3.09
N VAL A 135 -2.86 24.53 3.01
CA VAL A 135 -3.47 23.86 4.17
C VAL A 135 -3.12 22.39 4.15
N THR A 136 -2.24 21.99 5.06
CA THR A 136 -1.74 20.60 5.17
C THR A 136 -2.83 19.64 5.65
N ILE A 137 -3.61 20.02 6.66
CA ILE A 137 -4.68 19.21 7.22
C ILE A 137 -6.01 19.65 6.60
N GLY A 138 -6.70 18.71 5.97
CA GLY A 138 -8.03 18.96 5.41
C GLY A 138 -9.16 18.76 6.42
N THR A 139 -10.25 18.13 5.97
CA THR A 139 -11.41 17.83 6.82
C THR A 139 -11.42 16.35 7.20
N GLY A 140 -11.88 16.01 8.41
CA GLY A 140 -11.90 14.64 8.91
C GLY A 140 -10.49 14.09 9.15
N GLY A 141 -10.32 12.77 8.99
CA GLY A 141 -9.05 12.12 9.29
C GLY A 141 -8.67 12.18 10.77
N GLU A 142 -7.44 11.83 11.05
CA GLU A 142 -6.88 11.84 12.41
C GLU A 142 -5.37 12.00 12.35
N THR A 143 -4.80 12.75 13.30
CA THR A 143 -3.34 12.90 13.40
C THR A 143 -2.78 11.83 14.34
N PHE A 144 -1.70 11.20 13.91
CA PHE A 144 -0.96 10.19 14.66
C PHE A 144 0.48 10.62 14.86
N GLU A 145 1.01 10.31 16.03
CA GLU A 145 2.44 10.36 16.30
C GLU A 145 3.06 9.02 15.94
N MET A 146 4.03 9.04 15.03
CA MET A 146 4.79 7.85 14.64
C MET A 146 5.89 7.52 15.64
N ALA A 147 6.47 6.34 15.52
CA ALA A 147 7.55 5.92 16.42
C ALA A 147 8.81 6.81 16.36
N SER A 148 8.95 7.60 15.31
CA SER A 148 9.97 8.65 15.20
C SER A 148 9.69 9.91 16.03
N GLY A 149 8.47 10.06 16.56
CA GLY A 149 7.98 11.29 17.19
C GLY A 149 7.37 12.30 16.21
N LYS A 150 7.46 12.05 14.89
CA LYS A 150 6.83 12.91 13.88
C LYS A 150 5.33 12.71 13.82
N GLN A 151 4.63 13.76 13.40
CA GLN A 151 3.18 13.77 13.30
C GLN A 151 2.72 13.63 11.85
N PHE A 152 1.75 12.74 11.65
CA PHE A 152 1.15 12.48 10.34
C PHE A 152 -0.36 12.57 10.43
N TRP A 153 -0.97 13.27 9.50
CA TRP A 153 -2.41 13.25 9.31
C TRP A 153 -2.78 12.10 8.37
N VAL A 154 -3.62 11.20 8.85
CA VAL A 154 -4.04 10.01 8.09
C VAL A 154 -5.56 10.04 7.93
N TYR A 155 -6.02 9.77 6.72
CA TYR A 155 -7.43 9.69 6.41
C TYR A 155 -7.73 8.67 5.34
N THR A 156 -8.98 8.27 5.23
CA THR A 156 -9.46 7.42 4.13
C THR A 156 -10.40 8.22 3.24
N PHE A 157 -10.33 7.95 1.95
CA PHE A 157 -11.18 8.59 0.96
C PHE A 157 -11.55 7.61 -0.15
N ARG A 158 -12.75 7.78 -0.74
CA ARG A 158 -13.17 7.07 -1.95
C ARG A 158 -13.14 8.03 -3.12
N ASP A 159 -12.30 7.70 -4.09
CA ASP A 159 -12.21 8.48 -5.31
C ASP A 159 -13.46 8.38 -6.20
N THR A 160 -13.54 9.24 -7.17
CA THR A 160 -14.54 9.15 -8.25
C THR A 160 -14.15 8.03 -9.21
N TYR A 161 -15.09 7.17 -9.56
CA TYR A 161 -14.89 6.14 -10.57
C TYR A 161 -15.93 6.28 -11.68
N SER A 162 -15.47 6.29 -12.95
CA SER A 162 -16.37 6.48 -14.13
C SER A 162 -17.33 7.66 -14.01
N GLY A 163 -16.90 8.78 -13.41
CA GLY A 163 -17.70 9.98 -13.20
C GLY A 163 -18.68 9.91 -12.02
N VAL A 164 -18.72 8.81 -11.29
CA VAL A 164 -19.57 8.64 -10.09
C VAL A 164 -18.74 8.93 -8.83
N PRO A 165 -19.03 10.00 -8.08
CA PRO A 165 -18.34 10.33 -6.85
C PRO A 165 -18.46 9.22 -5.80
N GLY A 166 -17.35 8.86 -5.16
CA GLY A 166 -17.32 7.86 -4.11
C GLY A 166 -17.52 6.40 -4.54
N ALA A 167 -17.57 6.13 -5.86
CA ALA A 167 -17.68 4.77 -6.40
C ALA A 167 -16.32 4.06 -6.54
N GLY A 168 -15.23 4.79 -6.37
CA GLY A 168 -13.88 4.23 -6.42
C GLY A 168 -13.51 3.44 -5.16
N PRO A 169 -12.35 2.79 -5.18
CA PRO A 169 -11.85 2.08 -4.02
C PRO A 169 -11.59 3.05 -2.87
N LYS A 170 -11.85 2.59 -1.64
CA LYS A 170 -11.44 3.30 -0.43
C LYS A 170 -9.92 3.14 -0.27
N ARG A 171 -9.21 4.24 -0.16
CA ARG A 171 -7.74 4.27 0.01
C ARG A 171 -7.36 5.02 1.28
N ILE A 172 -6.21 4.68 1.84
CA ILE A 172 -5.57 5.45 2.91
C ILE A 172 -4.64 6.48 2.28
N TYR A 173 -4.69 7.69 2.80
CA TYR A 173 -3.77 8.78 2.50
C TYR A 173 -3.04 9.18 3.77
N VAL A 174 -1.75 9.41 3.65
CA VAL A 174 -0.84 9.75 4.76
C VAL A 174 -0.11 11.03 4.42
N THR A 175 -0.27 12.06 5.23
CA THR A 175 0.33 13.37 5.03
C THR A 175 1.28 13.67 6.17
N SER A 176 2.55 13.88 5.87
CA SER A 176 3.53 14.37 6.86
C SER A 176 3.24 15.83 7.21
N LEU A 177 3.16 16.15 8.49
CA LEU A 177 2.96 17.53 8.92
C LEU A 177 4.23 18.38 8.80
N ASP A 178 5.41 17.75 8.78
CA ASP A 178 6.69 18.44 8.62
C ASP A 178 6.93 18.89 7.18
N THR A 179 6.63 18.00 6.21
CA THR A 179 6.90 18.25 4.78
C THR A 179 5.68 18.76 4.03
N SER A 180 4.47 18.63 4.61
CA SER A 180 3.18 18.85 3.95
C SER A 180 2.98 17.98 2.71
N LYS A 181 3.75 16.88 2.59
CA LYS A 181 3.64 15.92 1.49
C LYS A 181 2.64 14.82 1.84
N GLU A 182 1.80 14.51 0.88
CA GLU A 182 0.80 13.46 0.96
C GLU A 182 1.18 12.31 0.05
N SER A 183 1.03 11.10 0.56
CA SER A 183 1.23 9.87 -0.21
C SER A 183 0.06 8.92 0.02
N ALA A 184 -0.29 8.17 -1.02
CA ALA A 184 -1.35 7.17 -0.95
C ALA A 184 -0.79 5.79 -0.60
N VAL A 185 -1.64 4.97 -0.04
CA VAL A 185 -1.42 3.54 0.14
C VAL A 185 -1.89 2.79 -1.12
N ALA A 186 -1.04 1.94 -1.69
CA ALA A 186 -1.38 1.10 -2.83
C ALA A 186 -2.08 -0.19 -2.41
N SER A 187 -1.55 -0.87 -1.37
CA SER A 187 -2.13 -2.11 -0.84
C SER A 187 -2.29 -2.00 0.67
N SER A 188 -3.51 -2.21 1.14
CA SER A 188 -3.85 -2.11 2.57
C SER A 188 -4.19 -3.48 3.17
N ASN A 189 -4.25 -3.54 4.51
CA ASN A 189 -4.72 -4.71 5.25
C ASN A 189 -3.88 -5.98 5.08
N ILE A 190 -2.59 -5.85 4.83
CA ILE A 190 -1.66 -6.99 4.84
C ILE A 190 -1.41 -7.35 6.31
N GLN A 191 -2.12 -8.36 6.80
CA GLN A 191 -2.09 -8.78 8.19
C GLN A 191 -1.01 -9.82 8.44
N THR A 192 -0.24 -9.62 9.50
CA THR A 192 0.80 -10.53 9.99
C THR A 192 0.60 -10.82 11.47
N LEU A 193 1.39 -11.74 12.03
CA LEU A 193 1.38 -12.06 13.45
C LEU A 193 1.88 -10.90 14.33
N THR A 194 2.58 -9.94 13.74
CA THR A 194 3.18 -8.80 14.46
C THR A 194 2.56 -7.44 14.10
N GLY A 195 1.48 -7.43 13.34
CA GLY A 195 0.78 -6.20 13.01
C GLY A 195 0.21 -6.18 11.59
N VAL A 196 -0.03 -4.99 11.07
CA VAL A 196 -0.59 -4.73 9.73
C VAL A 196 0.41 -3.92 8.92
N VAL A 197 0.60 -4.32 7.66
CA VAL A 197 1.36 -3.53 6.67
C VAL A 197 0.38 -2.86 5.71
N HIS A 198 0.61 -1.59 5.45
CA HIS A 198 0.04 -0.82 4.36
C HIS A 198 1.19 -0.44 3.42
N SER A 199 1.22 -1.04 2.23
CA SER A 199 2.24 -0.75 1.22
C SER A 199 2.00 0.63 0.63
N MET A 200 3.00 1.51 0.70
CA MET A 200 2.93 2.82 0.05
C MET A 200 2.90 2.69 -1.47
N ASP A 201 2.32 3.68 -2.13
CA ASP A 201 2.25 3.72 -3.59
C ASP A 201 3.67 3.81 -4.20
N TYR A 202 3.82 3.41 -5.46
CA TYR A 202 5.13 3.32 -6.10
C TYR A 202 5.81 4.68 -6.31
N ASP A 203 5.04 5.76 -6.34
CA ASP A 203 5.55 7.15 -6.45
C ASP A 203 5.94 7.77 -5.10
N PHE A 204 5.69 7.06 -3.99
CA PHE A 204 6.13 7.49 -2.66
C PHE A 204 7.64 7.70 -2.61
N ARG A 205 8.06 8.81 -2.01
CA ARG A 205 9.47 9.14 -1.78
C ARG A 205 9.77 9.15 -0.29
N LEU A 206 10.90 8.56 0.13
CA LEU A 206 11.29 8.47 1.54
C LEU A 206 11.36 9.84 2.23
N ARG A 207 11.66 10.90 1.47
CA ARG A 207 11.73 12.27 1.98
C ARG A 207 10.36 12.94 2.15
N ASP A 208 9.28 12.29 1.72
CA ASP A 208 7.93 12.80 1.91
C ASP A 208 7.46 12.63 3.37
N PHE A 209 8.11 11.69 4.10
CA PHE A 209 7.83 11.38 5.51
C PHE A 209 8.84 11.97 6.47
#